data_b33befd18ed82d22280c8d1039463938
#
_entry.id   b33befd18ed82d22280c8d1039463938
#
_cell.length_a   1.000
_cell.length_b   1.000
_cell.length_c   1.000
_cell.angle_alpha   90.00
_cell.angle_beta   90.00
_cell.angle_gamma   90.00
#
_symmetry.space_group_name_H-M   'P 1'
#
loop_
_entity.id
_entity.type
_entity.pdbx_description
1 polymer ?
#
loop_
_entity_poly.entity_id
_entity_poly.type
_entity_poly.pdbx_seq_one_letter_code
_entity_poly.pdbx_strand_id
1 'polypeptide(L)'
;MIKIIPEVYDYYDRELTILISEKYGYSQMEALQLFLSSEVRRMMEDPELEMIEFSALAIFDMWEAEKVTGNPRNSIYIRGE
;
A
#
# COMPACT_ATOMS: atom_id res chain seq x y z
N MET A 1 0.46 -6.63 21.81
CA MET A 1 0.92 -5.76 20.74
C MET A 1 1.58 -6.58 19.63
N ILE A 2 1.12 -6.40 18.40
CA ILE A 2 1.70 -7.10 17.26
C ILE A 2 2.98 -6.39 16.86
N LYS A 3 4.08 -7.14 16.85
CA LYS A 3 5.34 -6.59 16.42
C LYS A 3 5.51 -6.86 14.92
N ILE A 4 5.58 -5.80 14.13
CA ILE A 4 5.76 -5.92 12.70
C ILE A 4 7.27 -6.03 12.41
N ILE A 5 7.64 -7.14 11.78
CA ILE A 5 9.04 -7.39 11.44
C ILE A 5 9.36 -6.86 10.03
N PRO A 6 10.62 -6.48 9.75
CA PRO A 6 10.99 -5.90 8.46
C PRO A 6 10.62 -6.75 7.24
N GLU A 7 10.64 -8.07 7.37
CA GLU A 7 10.29 -8.98 6.27
C GLU A 7 8.85 -8.79 5.79
N VAL A 8 7.94 -8.39 6.69
CA VAL A 8 6.55 -8.12 6.31
C VAL A 8 6.50 -6.90 5.39
N TYR A 9 7.21 -5.84 5.75
CA TYR A 9 7.28 -4.65 4.91
C TYR A 9 7.94 -4.95 3.56
N ASP A 10 9.01 -5.75 3.56
CA ASP A 10 9.69 -6.13 2.32
C ASP A 10 8.73 -6.85 1.37
N TYR A 11 7.88 -7.73 1.91
CA TYR A 11 6.88 -8.42 1.11
C TYR A 11 5.94 -7.44 0.42
N TYR A 12 5.35 -6.52 1.20
CA TYR A 12 4.41 -5.54 0.63
C TYR A 12 5.10 -4.60 -0.33
N ASP A 13 6.30 -4.12 0.03
CA ASP A 13 7.04 -3.20 -0.85
C ASP A 13 7.29 -3.84 -2.20
N ARG A 14 7.67 -5.11 -2.23
CA ARG A 14 7.91 -5.84 -3.48
C ARG A 14 6.62 -6.06 -4.26
N GLU A 15 5.56 -6.53 -3.59
CA GLU A 15 4.29 -6.81 -4.26
C GLU A 15 3.67 -5.55 -4.84
N LEU A 16 3.66 -4.47 -4.08
CA LEU A 16 3.11 -3.20 -4.55
C LEU A 16 3.93 -2.62 -5.69
N THR A 17 5.25 -2.75 -5.62
CA THR A 17 6.13 -2.32 -6.71
C THR A 17 5.75 -3.02 -8.01
N ILE A 18 5.56 -4.34 -7.96
CA ILE A 18 5.19 -5.12 -9.14
C ILE A 18 3.81 -4.68 -9.66
N LEU A 19 2.83 -4.57 -8.78
CA LEU A 19 1.46 -4.21 -9.17
C LEU A 19 1.41 -2.82 -9.81
N ILE A 20 2.10 -1.85 -9.21
CA ILE A 20 2.13 -0.48 -9.73
C ILE A 20 2.85 -0.44 -11.06
N SER A 21 4.01 -1.11 -11.16
CA SER A 21 4.79 -1.15 -12.38
C SER A 21 4.00 -1.75 -13.53
N GLU A 22 3.32 -2.86 -13.28
CA GLU A 22 2.57 -3.55 -14.32
C GLU A 22 1.35 -2.77 -14.78
N LYS A 23 0.64 -2.15 -13.86
CA LYS A 23 -0.60 -1.45 -14.23
C LYS A 23 -0.34 -0.10 -14.87
N TYR A 24 0.66 0.63 -14.39
CA TYR A 24 0.87 2.02 -14.82
C TYR A 24 2.10 2.20 -15.70
N GLY A 25 2.87 1.16 -15.93
CA GLY A 25 4.02 1.22 -16.82
C GLY A 25 5.23 1.95 -16.25
N TYR A 26 5.28 2.17 -14.95
CA TYR A 26 6.45 2.76 -14.30
C TYR A 26 7.58 1.75 -14.23
N SER A 27 8.83 2.23 -14.18
CA SER A 27 9.95 1.35 -13.87
C SER A 27 9.78 0.86 -12.42
N GLN A 28 10.46 -0.23 -12.10
CA GLN A 28 10.37 -0.77 -10.74
C GLN A 28 10.86 0.23 -9.69
N MET A 29 11.93 0.97 -10.01
CA MET A 29 12.45 1.97 -9.09
C MET A 29 11.45 3.10 -8.85
N GLU A 30 10.81 3.58 -9.92
CA GLU A 30 9.79 4.61 -9.80
C GLU A 30 8.59 4.13 -9.01
N ALA A 31 8.14 2.89 -9.30
CA ALA A 31 7.00 2.31 -8.61
C ALA A 31 7.29 2.17 -7.11
N LEU A 32 8.48 1.71 -6.77
CA LEU A 32 8.88 1.58 -5.38
C LEU A 32 8.87 2.93 -4.67
N GLN A 33 9.46 3.95 -5.30
CA GLN A 33 9.52 5.29 -4.72
C GLN A 33 8.13 5.87 -4.52
N LEU A 34 7.24 5.67 -5.49
CA LEU A 34 5.86 6.15 -5.38
C LEU A 34 5.14 5.48 -4.21
N PHE A 35 5.34 4.17 -4.04
CA PHE A 35 4.69 3.47 -2.94
C PHE A 35 5.28 3.89 -1.59
N LEU A 36 6.61 3.94 -1.48
CA LEU A 36 7.27 4.26 -0.21
C LEU A 36 6.91 5.67 0.29
N SER A 37 6.65 6.60 -0.63
CA SER A 37 6.30 7.97 -0.26
C SER A 37 4.81 8.19 -0.05
N SER A 38 3.99 7.17 -0.21
CA SER A 38 2.54 7.30 -0.14
C SER A 38 2.04 7.33 1.31
N GLU A 39 0.83 7.88 1.48
CA GLU A 39 0.14 7.87 2.76
C GLU A 39 -0.21 6.43 3.18
N VAL A 40 -0.59 5.60 2.20
CA VAL A 40 -0.89 4.19 2.47
C VAL A 40 0.30 3.50 3.12
N ARG A 41 1.51 3.73 2.59
CA ARG A 41 2.70 3.10 3.17
C ARG A 41 2.94 3.58 4.59
N ARG A 42 2.67 4.85 4.86
CA ARG A 42 2.78 5.40 6.21
C ARG A 42 1.76 4.78 7.16
N MET A 43 0.53 4.56 6.67
CA MET A 43 -0.51 3.91 7.46
C MET A 43 -0.11 2.49 7.83
N MET A 44 0.61 1.78 6.96
CA MET A 44 1.06 0.43 7.25
C MET A 44 2.03 0.37 8.43
N GLU A 45 2.72 1.47 8.72
CA GLU A 45 3.66 1.52 9.83
C GLU A 45 2.98 1.75 11.18
N ASP A 46 1.68 2.05 11.16
CA ASP A 46 0.90 2.25 12.38
C ASP A 46 0.24 0.92 12.80
N PRO A 47 0.70 0.29 13.88
CA PRO A 47 0.16 -1.00 14.29
C PRO A 47 -1.33 -0.94 14.71
N GLU A 48 -1.81 0.23 15.11
CA GLU A 48 -3.21 0.38 15.49
C GLU A 48 -4.16 0.23 14.31
N LEU A 49 -3.69 0.49 13.10
CA LEU A 49 -4.51 0.40 11.89
C LEU A 49 -4.58 -1.02 11.35
N GLU A 50 -3.71 -1.91 11.82
CA GLU A 50 -3.71 -3.33 11.45
C GLU A 50 -3.71 -3.56 9.93
N MET A 51 -2.98 -2.71 9.21
CA MET A 51 -2.96 -2.77 7.75
C MET A 51 -2.38 -4.07 7.20
N ILE A 52 -1.55 -4.76 7.98
CA ILE A 52 -0.96 -6.03 7.55
C ILE A 52 -1.98 -7.16 7.47
N GLU A 53 -3.22 -6.94 7.94
CA GLU A 53 -4.29 -7.92 7.78
C GLU A 53 -4.88 -7.88 6.38
N PHE A 54 -4.59 -6.83 5.60
CA PHE A 54 -5.07 -6.73 4.24
C PHE A 54 -4.12 -7.41 3.26
N SER A 55 -4.67 -7.98 2.19
CA SER A 55 -3.85 -8.54 1.12
C SER A 55 -3.14 -7.43 0.36
N ALA A 56 -2.11 -7.81 -0.41
CA ALA A 56 -1.40 -6.85 -1.24
C ALA A 56 -2.34 -6.17 -2.24
N LEU A 57 -3.31 -6.91 -2.78
CA LEU A 57 -4.29 -6.33 -3.71
C LEU A 57 -5.17 -5.29 -3.03
N ALA A 58 -5.54 -5.52 -1.77
CA ALA A 58 -6.32 -4.55 -1.01
C ALA A 58 -5.51 -3.28 -0.74
N ILE A 59 -4.24 -3.44 -0.37
CA ILE A 59 -3.34 -2.31 -0.17
C ILE A 59 -3.16 -1.54 -1.48
N PHE A 60 -3.07 -2.26 -2.60
CA PHE A 60 -2.96 -1.64 -3.91
C PHE A 60 -4.20 -0.79 -4.22
N ASP A 61 -5.40 -1.29 -3.90
CA ASP A 61 -6.63 -0.52 -4.09
C ASP A 61 -6.60 0.77 -3.26
N MET A 62 -6.12 0.68 -2.05
CA MET A 62 -5.99 1.86 -1.18
C MET A 62 -4.99 2.87 -1.77
N TRP A 63 -3.89 2.37 -2.34
CA TRP A 63 -2.92 3.23 -2.99
C TRP A 63 -3.52 3.92 -4.21
N GLU A 64 -4.32 3.20 -5.00
CA GLU A 64 -5.00 3.77 -6.15
C GLU A 64 -6.02 4.82 -5.73
N ALA A 65 -6.76 4.57 -4.65
CA ALA A 65 -7.71 5.54 -4.11
C ALA A 65 -6.99 6.83 -3.71
N GLU A 66 -5.83 6.70 -3.09
CA GLU A 66 -5.01 7.85 -2.74
C GLU A 66 -4.55 8.60 -3.99
N LYS A 67 -4.11 7.87 -5.02
CA LYS A 67 -3.63 8.46 -6.27
C LYS A 67 -4.73 9.27 -6.97
N VAL A 68 -5.95 8.74 -6.97
CA VAL A 68 -7.07 9.36 -7.69
C VAL A 68 -7.74 10.46 -6.87
N THR A 69 -7.93 10.24 -5.58
CA THR A 69 -8.72 11.15 -4.72
C THR A 69 -7.88 11.94 -3.72
N GLY A 70 -6.62 11.58 -3.55
CA GLY A 70 -5.75 12.19 -2.54
C GLY A 70 -5.93 11.60 -1.15
N ASN A 71 -6.82 10.60 -0.99
CA ASN A 71 -7.10 10.02 0.33
C ASN A 71 -7.31 8.50 0.21
N PRO A 72 -6.40 7.69 0.78
CA PRO A 72 -6.54 6.23 0.72
C PRO A 72 -7.78 5.70 1.43
N ARG A 73 -8.37 6.48 2.32
CA ARG A 73 -9.57 6.07 3.06
C ARG A 73 -10.81 6.03 2.16
N ASN A 74 -10.69 6.48 0.91
CA ASN A 74 -11.76 6.34 -0.08
C ASN A 74 -11.78 4.96 -0.72
N SER A 75 -10.83 4.08 -0.36
CA SER A 75 -10.85 2.69 -0.80
C SER A 75 -12.06 1.95 -0.21
N ILE A 76 -12.66 1.06 -1.00
CA ILE A 76 -13.78 0.24 -0.54
C ILE A 76 -13.39 -0.65 0.64
N TYR A 77 -12.12 -1.01 0.74
CA TYR A 77 -11.62 -1.86 1.83
C TYR A 77 -11.63 -1.14 3.18
N ILE A 78 -11.59 0.19 3.16
CA ILE A 78 -11.64 0.98 4.40
C ILE A 78 -13.07 1.47 4.65
N ARG A 79 -13.76 1.91 3.57
CA ARG A 79 -15.12 2.45 3.69
C ARG A 79 -16.17 1.39 3.91
N GLY A 80 -15.89 0.15 3.51
CA GLY A 80 -16.82 -0.95 3.68
C GLY A 80 -17.98 -0.95 2.67
N GLU A 81 -17.79 -0.32 1.55
CA GLU A 81 -18.79 -0.26 0.49
C GLU A 81 -18.51 -1.24 -0.64
#